data_5be860626501391ac7ddd617b0dd4e61
#
_entry.id   5be860626501391ac7ddd617b0dd4e61
#
_cell.length_a   1.000
_cell.length_b   1.000
_cell.length_c   1.000
_cell.angle_alpha   90.00
_cell.angle_beta   90.00
_cell.angle_gamma   90.00
#
_symmetry.space_group_name_H-M   'P 1'
#
loop_
_entity.id
_entity.type
_entity.pdbx_description
1 polymer ?
#
loop_
_entity_poly.entity_id
_entity_poly.type
_entity_poly.pdbx_seq_one_letter_code
_entity_poly.pdbx_strand_id
1 'polypeptide(L)'
;NAILNAKTPVMDELCVMNSHPIQAHGLHVGLPEGLMGNSEVGHLNIGAGRVVYQDIVRINLAVKNKTLVENKHLKEAAERAIKGNGRMHLCGLVSDGGVHSHIDHLFALITALKQLKVPKLYIQFFGDGRDTSPTSGVGFLQQLIDFVNKEQYGEISTIVGRYYAMDRDKRWERIRVCYDALIGGVGEKTTIDKAIDVIKGRYAKDETDEFLKPIILSDEGRTKDGDTLIFFDYRADRMREITECMGMERYKDLNSNIKHPKNMQVIGMTQYKAEFTFPALFPPESHKNVLAEWLSVNGLTQFHCAETEKYAHVTFFFNGGVEKQFANEERCLVVSPKVATYDLEPPMSSAAVADKVIEQLHMKKHPFVMCNFAPPDMVGHTGVYEAAVKAVEATDIAIGRIYEACKKNDYILMVTADHGNAEKMMAPDGSKHTAHTCNLVPFTCSSMKYKFMDKLPDREMALCDVAPTVLKVMGVPLPSEMTGQPLVNEA
;
A
#
# COMPACT_ATOMS: atom_id res chain seq x y z
N ASN A 1 -24.84 -1.33 -16.18
CA ASN A 1 -24.57 -2.34 -15.13
C ASN A 1 -24.67 -3.75 -15.74
N ALA A 2 -23.50 -4.37 -16.02
CA ALA A 2 -23.47 -5.69 -16.67
C ALA A 2 -24.00 -6.80 -15.71
N ILE A 3 -23.83 -6.64 -14.41
CA ILE A 3 -24.30 -7.60 -13.42
C ILE A 3 -25.83 -7.61 -13.38
N LEU A 4 -26.49 -6.45 -13.33
CA LEU A 4 -27.96 -6.37 -13.30
C LEU A 4 -28.64 -6.91 -14.55
N ASN A 5 -27.95 -6.87 -15.70
CA ASN A 5 -28.52 -7.31 -16.97
C ASN A 5 -28.11 -8.75 -17.35
N ALA A 6 -27.19 -9.34 -16.59
CA ALA A 6 -26.82 -10.74 -16.74
C ALA A 6 -27.86 -11.66 -16.09
N LYS A 7 -28.03 -12.86 -16.61
CA LYS A 7 -28.83 -13.91 -15.98
C LYS A 7 -28.01 -14.59 -14.89
N THR A 8 -28.29 -14.26 -13.64
CA THR A 8 -27.56 -14.73 -12.45
C THR A 8 -28.47 -15.43 -11.43
N PRO A 9 -29.23 -16.47 -11.82
CA PRO A 9 -30.24 -17.08 -10.93
C PRO A 9 -29.62 -17.65 -9.64
N VAL A 10 -28.38 -18.12 -9.68
CA VAL A 10 -27.70 -18.69 -8.50
C VAL A 10 -27.29 -17.60 -7.52
N MET A 11 -26.66 -16.54 -8.01
CA MET A 11 -26.29 -15.41 -7.14
C MET A 11 -27.52 -14.67 -6.62
N ASP A 12 -28.59 -14.55 -7.43
CA ASP A 12 -29.85 -13.97 -7.01
C ASP A 12 -30.47 -14.80 -5.85
N GLU A 13 -30.48 -16.14 -5.97
CA GLU A 13 -30.95 -17.04 -4.90
C GLU A 13 -30.08 -16.86 -3.63
N LEU A 14 -28.75 -16.93 -3.73
CA LEU A 14 -27.83 -16.81 -2.59
C LEU A 14 -27.95 -15.45 -1.90
N CYS A 15 -28.08 -14.36 -2.68
CA CYS A 15 -28.22 -13.01 -2.13
C CYS A 15 -29.55 -12.83 -1.39
N VAL A 16 -30.64 -13.39 -1.89
CA VAL A 16 -31.95 -13.35 -1.20
C VAL A 16 -31.97 -14.25 0.05
N MET A 17 -31.30 -15.41 -0.05
CA MET A 17 -31.27 -16.37 1.04
C MET A 17 -30.58 -15.83 2.30
N ASN A 18 -29.33 -15.39 2.15
CA ASN A 18 -28.52 -14.94 3.29
C ASN A 18 -27.29 -14.18 2.79
N SER A 19 -27.35 -12.88 2.79
CA SER A 19 -26.25 -12.03 2.34
C SER A 19 -26.19 -10.69 3.07
N HIS A 20 -25.02 -10.05 3.02
CA HIS A 20 -24.83 -8.66 3.43
C HIS A 20 -23.83 -7.98 2.48
N PRO A 21 -24.07 -6.72 2.07
CA PRO A 21 -23.07 -5.93 1.35
C PRO A 21 -21.95 -5.48 2.29
N ILE A 22 -20.71 -5.58 1.83
CA ILE A 22 -19.51 -5.22 2.61
C ILE A 22 -18.62 -4.25 1.86
N GLN A 23 -17.81 -3.49 2.58
CA GLN A 23 -16.85 -2.52 2.04
C GLN A 23 -15.62 -3.22 1.45
N ALA A 24 -15.19 -2.76 0.26
CA ALA A 24 -14.06 -3.32 -0.48
C ALA A 24 -13.12 -2.24 -1.04
N HIS A 25 -13.14 -1.01 -0.50
CA HIS A 25 -12.38 0.14 -1.01
C HIS A 25 -11.90 1.05 0.11
N GLY A 26 -11.05 2.02 -0.25
CA GLY A 26 -10.59 3.08 0.62
C GLY A 26 -10.02 2.57 1.96
N LEU A 27 -10.25 3.30 3.03
CA LEU A 27 -9.73 2.97 4.36
C LEU A 27 -10.18 1.61 4.89
N HIS A 28 -11.32 1.08 4.40
CA HIS A 28 -11.84 -0.22 4.81
C HIS A 28 -10.94 -1.40 4.37
N VAL A 29 -10.08 -1.17 3.40
CA VAL A 29 -9.09 -2.13 2.92
C VAL A 29 -7.64 -1.62 3.00
N GLY A 30 -7.42 -0.55 3.75
CA GLY A 30 -6.09 0.03 3.98
C GLY A 30 -5.55 0.90 2.87
N LEU A 31 -6.41 1.33 1.94
CA LEU A 31 -6.11 2.29 0.88
C LEU A 31 -6.46 3.72 1.32
N PRO A 32 -5.94 4.77 0.67
CA PRO A 32 -6.40 6.14 0.87
C PRO A 32 -7.92 6.27 0.71
N GLU A 33 -8.53 7.20 1.45
CA GLU A 33 -9.96 7.48 1.37
C GLU A 33 -10.41 7.77 -0.07
N GLY A 34 -11.53 7.16 -0.49
CA GLY A 34 -12.09 7.33 -1.83
C GLY A 34 -11.34 6.59 -2.95
N LEU A 35 -10.26 5.88 -2.65
CA LEU A 35 -9.56 5.07 -3.65
C LEU A 35 -10.26 3.72 -3.83
N MET A 36 -10.51 3.35 -5.09
CA MET A 36 -11.11 2.07 -5.45
C MET A 36 -10.23 0.89 -5.01
N GLY A 37 -10.84 -0.23 -4.62
CA GLY A 37 -10.14 -1.47 -4.31
C GLY A 37 -9.46 -2.08 -5.54
N ASN A 38 -8.65 -3.09 -5.28
CA ASN A 38 -8.01 -3.91 -6.31
C ASN A 38 -7.83 -5.34 -5.81
N SER A 39 -7.50 -6.27 -6.71
CA SER A 39 -7.44 -7.69 -6.35
C SER A 39 -6.32 -8.02 -5.38
N GLU A 40 -5.17 -7.34 -5.44
CA GLU A 40 -4.06 -7.57 -4.52
C GLU A 40 -4.46 -7.23 -3.08
N VAL A 41 -4.94 -6.01 -2.88
CA VAL A 41 -5.38 -5.50 -1.58
C VAL A 41 -6.61 -6.24 -1.08
N GLY A 42 -7.58 -6.55 -1.95
CA GLY A 42 -8.80 -7.28 -1.59
C GLY A 42 -8.50 -8.67 -1.04
N HIS A 43 -7.73 -9.48 -1.78
CA HIS A 43 -7.34 -10.83 -1.34
C HIS A 43 -6.45 -10.80 -0.09
N LEU A 44 -5.56 -9.81 0.03
CA LEU A 44 -4.74 -9.63 1.22
C LEU A 44 -5.60 -9.37 2.47
N ASN A 45 -6.58 -8.47 2.39
CA ASN A 45 -7.48 -8.20 3.52
C ASN A 45 -8.39 -9.39 3.86
N ILE A 46 -8.92 -10.09 2.84
CA ILE A 46 -9.71 -11.31 3.02
C ILE A 46 -8.88 -12.37 3.78
N GLY A 47 -7.68 -12.67 3.29
CA GLY A 47 -6.82 -13.69 3.90
C GLY A 47 -6.27 -13.29 5.26
N ALA A 48 -5.92 -12.02 5.45
CA ALA A 48 -5.36 -11.52 6.70
C ALA A 48 -6.38 -11.41 7.85
N GLY A 49 -7.68 -11.33 7.55
CA GLY A 49 -8.71 -11.14 8.57
C GLY A 49 -8.55 -9.84 9.36
N ARG A 50 -7.91 -8.84 8.75
CA ARG A 50 -7.65 -7.51 9.32
C ARG A 50 -7.48 -6.49 8.21
N VAL A 51 -7.68 -5.21 8.51
CA VAL A 51 -7.33 -4.14 7.56
C VAL A 51 -5.83 -4.03 7.48
N VAL A 52 -5.28 -4.23 6.27
CA VAL A 52 -3.84 -4.10 5.99
C VAL A 52 -3.60 -2.74 5.35
N TYR A 53 -3.11 -1.81 6.15
CA TYR A 53 -2.87 -0.43 5.69
C TYR A 53 -1.62 -0.34 4.82
N GLN A 54 -1.73 0.34 3.67
CA GLN A 54 -0.57 0.76 2.90
C GLN A 54 0.27 1.78 3.67
N ASP A 55 1.58 1.85 3.37
CA ASP A 55 2.51 2.72 4.11
C ASP A 55 2.05 4.17 4.18
N ILE A 56 1.58 4.76 3.09
CA ILE A 56 1.05 6.14 3.08
C ILE A 56 -0.13 6.31 4.05
N VAL A 57 -1.01 5.31 4.14
CA VAL A 57 -2.17 5.36 5.04
C VAL A 57 -1.74 5.22 6.50
N ARG A 58 -0.79 4.32 6.78
CA ARG A 58 -0.19 4.17 8.13
C ARG A 58 0.43 5.48 8.60
N ILE A 59 1.19 6.15 7.73
CA ILE A 59 1.82 7.44 8.01
C ILE A 59 0.76 8.52 8.22
N ASN A 60 -0.21 8.64 7.31
CA ASN A 60 -1.30 9.62 7.40
C ASN A 60 -2.10 9.47 8.70
N LEU A 61 -2.40 8.23 9.10
CA LEU A 61 -3.08 7.95 10.36
C LEU A 61 -2.23 8.35 11.57
N ALA A 62 -0.93 8.07 11.55
CA ALA A 62 -0.02 8.48 12.62
C ALA A 62 0.09 10.01 12.73
N VAL A 63 0.09 10.72 11.60
CA VAL A 63 0.07 12.19 11.56
C VAL A 63 -1.26 12.73 12.08
N LYS A 64 -2.40 12.24 11.56
CA LYS A 64 -3.75 12.66 11.97
C LYS A 64 -3.99 12.44 13.46
N ASN A 65 -3.60 11.31 13.97
CA ASN A 65 -3.77 10.92 15.38
C ASN A 65 -2.68 11.45 16.30
N LYS A 66 -1.67 12.17 15.76
CA LYS A 66 -0.53 12.72 16.50
C LYS A 66 0.29 11.65 17.25
N THR A 67 0.36 10.44 16.71
CA THR A 67 1.04 9.29 17.34
C THR A 67 2.48 9.09 16.87
N LEU A 68 3.02 9.96 15.99
CA LEU A 68 4.43 9.87 15.55
C LEU A 68 5.40 9.93 16.72
N VAL A 69 5.12 10.73 17.73
CA VAL A 69 5.94 10.83 18.97
C VAL A 69 6.03 9.49 19.72
N GLU A 70 5.06 8.60 19.51
CA GLU A 70 5.02 7.27 20.12
C GLU A 70 5.73 6.21 19.27
N ASN A 71 6.06 6.55 18.01
CA ASN A 71 6.73 5.62 17.10
C ASN A 71 8.06 5.15 17.70
N LYS A 72 8.20 3.84 17.86
CA LYS A 72 9.36 3.21 18.50
C LYS A 72 10.68 3.62 17.84
N HIS A 73 10.75 3.53 16.51
CA HIS A 73 11.98 3.81 15.77
C HIS A 73 12.32 5.31 15.76
N LEU A 74 11.32 6.19 15.79
CA LEU A 74 11.55 7.62 15.95
C LEU A 74 12.10 7.95 17.34
N LYS A 75 11.58 7.30 18.39
CA LYS A 75 12.12 7.43 19.76
C LYS A 75 13.56 6.95 19.85
N GLU A 76 13.86 5.77 19.29
CA GLU A 76 15.23 5.22 19.25
C GLU A 76 16.19 6.15 18.52
N ALA A 77 15.77 6.73 17.38
CA ALA A 77 16.54 7.71 16.63
C ALA A 77 16.79 9.00 17.42
N ALA A 78 15.76 9.53 18.08
CA ALA A 78 15.86 10.71 18.93
C ALA A 78 16.80 10.48 20.12
N GLU A 79 16.67 9.34 20.81
CA GLU A 79 17.56 8.96 21.90
C GLU A 79 19.02 8.84 21.46
N ARG A 80 19.27 8.23 20.30
CA ARG A 80 20.60 8.15 19.73
C ARG A 80 21.19 9.54 19.49
N ALA A 81 20.43 10.44 18.89
CA ALA A 81 20.87 11.81 18.64
C ALA A 81 21.17 12.54 19.95
N ILE A 82 20.28 12.46 20.94
CA ILE A 82 20.42 13.11 22.25
C ILE A 82 21.65 12.59 23.02
N LYS A 83 21.86 11.27 23.01
CA LYS A 83 23.03 10.65 23.67
C LYS A 83 24.32 10.87 22.90
N GLY A 84 24.25 11.18 21.63
CA GLY A 84 25.38 11.44 20.73
C GLY A 84 25.75 12.92 20.68
N ASN A 85 25.75 13.49 19.47
CA ASN A 85 26.11 14.88 19.22
C ASN A 85 24.93 15.87 19.28
N GLY A 86 23.73 15.40 19.54
CA GLY A 86 22.50 16.20 19.64
C GLY A 86 21.93 16.66 18.30
N ARG A 87 22.41 16.13 17.17
CA ARG A 87 22.10 16.60 15.81
C ARG A 87 21.26 15.60 15.05
N MET A 88 20.18 16.08 14.45
CA MET A 88 19.32 15.29 13.58
C MET A 88 18.98 16.06 12.30
N HIS A 89 18.79 15.34 11.20
CA HIS A 89 18.40 15.89 9.92
C HIS A 89 17.12 15.23 9.42
N LEU A 90 16.24 16.04 8.82
CA LEU A 90 15.11 15.58 8.01
C LEU A 90 15.42 15.88 6.54
N CYS A 91 15.51 14.85 5.72
CA CYS A 91 15.88 14.96 4.31
C CYS A 91 14.74 14.42 3.45
N GLY A 92 14.29 15.15 2.44
CA GLY A 92 13.25 14.66 1.55
C GLY A 92 12.57 15.71 0.71
N LEU A 93 11.64 15.26 -0.11
CA LEU A 93 10.88 16.08 -1.05
C LEU A 93 9.84 16.92 -0.31
N VAL A 94 9.92 18.24 -0.47
CA VAL A 94 9.03 19.17 0.23
C VAL A 94 7.98 19.71 -0.73
N SER A 95 6.82 19.09 -0.73
CA SER A 95 5.63 19.48 -1.48
C SER A 95 4.38 18.80 -0.94
N ASP A 96 3.22 19.15 -1.48
CA ASP A 96 1.92 18.49 -1.24
C ASP A 96 1.53 17.52 -2.35
N GLY A 97 2.43 17.19 -3.26
CA GLY A 97 2.17 16.32 -4.41
C GLY A 97 1.73 14.90 -4.05
N GLY A 98 2.14 14.40 -2.87
CA GLY A 98 1.63 13.14 -2.32
C GLY A 98 2.06 11.87 -3.07
N VAL A 99 3.04 11.96 -3.96
CA VAL A 99 3.57 10.80 -4.72
C VAL A 99 4.72 10.13 -3.99
N HIS A 100 5.66 10.91 -3.47
CA HIS A 100 6.85 10.42 -2.77
C HIS A 100 6.84 10.76 -1.29
N SER A 101 6.29 11.93 -0.96
CA SER A 101 6.24 12.52 0.37
C SER A 101 5.02 13.44 0.49
N HIS A 102 4.80 13.99 1.67
CA HIS A 102 3.85 15.08 1.88
C HIS A 102 4.39 16.05 2.92
N ILE A 103 4.22 17.36 2.70
CA ILE A 103 4.72 18.41 3.59
C ILE A 103 4.15 18.27 5.01
N ASP A 104 2.91 17.79 5.17
CA ASP A 104 2.30 17.54 6.48
C ASP A 104 3.05 16.47 7.28
N HIS A 105 3.66 15.48 6.61
CA HIS A 105 4.50 14.49 7.28
C HIS A 105 5.77 15.13 7.84
N LEU A 106 6.38 16.06 7.09
CA LEU A 106 7.54 16.84 7.56
C LEU A 106 7.17 17.67 8.79
N PHE A 107 6.05 18.39 8.75
CA PHE A 107 5.59 19.20 9.89
C PHE A 107 5.31 18.34 11.13
N ALA A 108 4.70 17.19 10.96
CA ALA A 108 4.44 16.25 12.05
C ALA A 108 5.74 15.67 12.64
N LEU A 109 6.74 15.37 11.82
CA LEU A 109 8.06 14.92 12.27
C LEU A 109 8.79 16.02 13.05
N ILE A 110 8.77 17.27 12.57
CA ILE A 110 9.36 18.42 13.31
C ILE A 110 8.71 18.55 14.70
N THR A 111 7.37 18.48 14.75
CA THR A 111 6.63 18.56 16.02
C THR A 111 6.97 17.40 16.95
N ALA A 112 7.02 16.17 16.44
CA ALA A 112 7.36 15.00 17.24
C ALA A 112 8.79 15.06 17.78
N LEU A 113 9.77 15.46 16.97
CA LEU A 113 11.17 15.59 17.38
C LEU A 113 11.39 16.69 18.41
N LYS A 114 10.64 17.81 18.31
CA LYS A 114 10.60 18.84 19.35
C LYS A 114 10.09 18.28 20.68
N GLN A 115 8.98 17.52 20.65
CA GLN A 115 8.43 16.87 21.85
C GLN A 115 9.40 15.85 22.45
N LEU A 116 10.14 15.12 21.61
CA LEU A 116 11.20 14.20 22.03
C LEU A 116 12.48 14.91 22.49
N LYS A 117 12.52 16.25 22.44
CA LYS A 117 13.62 17.09 22.92
C LYS A 117 14.97 16.86 22.21
N VAL A 118 14.93 16.57 20.92
CA VAL A 118 16.17 16.54 20.10
C VAL A 118 16.77 17.95 20.07
N PRO A 119 18.04 18.14 20.47
CA PRO A 119 18.59 19.49 20.68
C PRO A 119 18.69 20.34 19.40
N LYS A 120 19.10 19.73 18.30
CA LYS A 120 19.32 20.43 17.02
C LYS A 120 18.69 19.65 15.87
N LEU A 121 17.81 20.30 15.13
CA LEU A 121 17.15 19.75 13.96
C LEU A 121 17.49 20.58 12.72
N TYR A 122 17.98 19.92 11.68
CA TYR A 122 18.27 20.51 10.37
C TYR A 122 17.38 19.91 9.29
N ILE A 123 16.94 20.73 8.35
CA ILE A 123 16.06 20.32 7.25
C ILE A 123 16.80 20.47 5.94
N GLN A 124 16.89 19.37 5.21
CA GLN A 124 17.47 19.28 3.90
C GLN A 124 16.32 19.21 2.89
N PHE A 125 16.03 20.34 2.26
CA PHE A 125 14.88 20.53 1.38
C PHE A 125 15.16 20.02 -0.01
N PHE A 126 14.42 19.04 -0.52
CA PHE A 126 14.45 18.64 -1.92
C PHE A 126 13.28 19.30 -2.67
N GLY A 127 13.59 20.01 -3.76
CA GLY A 127 12.60 20.71 -4.59
C GLY A 127 11.87 19.76 -5.53
N ASP A 128 10.54 19.91 -5.64
CA ASP A 128 9.70 19.03 -6.46
C ASP A 128 9.61 19.48 -7.93
N GLY A 129 8.63 20.26 -8.30
CA GLY A 129 8.41 20.77 -9.65
C GLY A 129 8.04 19.73 -10.71
N ARG A 130 7.81 18.47 -10.31
CA ARG A 130 7.40 17.36 -11.17
C ARG A 130 6.05 16.79 -10.78
N ASP A 131 5.82 16.54 -9.49
CA ASP A 131 4.54 16.08 -8.96
C ASP A 131 3.66 17.29 -8.55
N THR A 132 4.24 18.48 -8.59
CA THR A 132 3.60 19.79 -8.40
C THR A 132 4.04 20.74 -9.50
N SER A 133 3.46 21.95 -9.51
CA SER A 133 3.84 22.99 -10.49
C SER A 133 5.35 23.29 -10.46
N PRO A 134 6.00 23.46 -11.62
CA PRO A 134 7.46 23.64 -11.72
C PRO A 134 8.07 24.77 -10.88
N THR A 135 7.26 25.76 -10.47
CA THR A 135 7.71 26.95 -9.71
C THR A 135 6.93 27.13 -8.40
N SER A 136 6.30 26.07 -7.90
CA SER A 136 5.54 26.11 -6.63
C SER A 136 6.42 25.99 -5.38
N GLY A 137 7.69 25.61 -5.53
CA GLY A 137 8.62 25.36 -4.42
C GLY A 137 8.83 26.54 -3.49
N VAL A 138 8.78 27.79 -4.00
CA VAL A 138 8.83 28.98 -3.13
C VAL A 138 7.67 29.05 -2.15
N GLY A 139 6.47 28.58 -2.56
CA GLY A 139 5.31 28.52 -1.67
C GLY A 139 5.48 27.49 -0.57
N PHE A 140 6.03 26.33 -0.88
CA PHE A 140 6.33 25.29 0.11
C PHE A 140 7.48 25.70 1.03
N LEU A 141 8.49 26.38 0.51
CA LEU A 141 9.57 26.93 1.32
C LEU A 141 9.03 27.98 2.31
N GLN A 142 8.15 28.88 1.86
CA GLN A 142 7.53 29.87 2.75
C GLN A 142 6.72 29.19 3.86
N GLN A 143 5.89 28.18 3.53
CA GLN A 143 5.14 27.42 4.53
C GLN A 143 6.07 26.77 5.57
N LEU A 144 7.20 26.21 5.12
CA LEU A 144 8.17 25.59 6.02
C LEU A 144 8.87 26.63 6.89
N ILE A 145 9.25 27.79 6.35
CA ILE A 145 9.83 28.92 7.11
C ILE A 145 8.84 29.37 8.20
N ASP A 146 7.58 29.59 7.84
CA ASP A 146 6.54 30.02 8.77
C ASP A 146 6.32 28.98 9.88
N PHE A 147 6.32 27.70 9.52
CA PHE A 147 6.16 26.61 10.49
C PHE A 147 7.34 26.52 11.47
N VAL A 148 8.57 26.53 10.97
CA VAL A 148 9.79 26.50 11.80
C VAL A 148 9.86 27.71 12.75
N ASN A 149 9.51 28.90 12.24
CA ASN A 149 9.45 30.12 13.03
C ASN A 149 8.37 30.06 14.11
N LYS A 150 7.18 29.55 13.79
CA LYS A 150 6.10 29.34 14.77
C LYS A 150 6.51 28.35 15.85
N GLU A 151 7.12 27.26 15.47
CA GLU A 151 7.57 26.22 16.41
C GLU A 151 8.82 26.64 17.19
N GLN A 152 9.57 27.67 16.74
CA GLN A 152 10.89 28.05 17.27
C GLN A 152 11.83 26.83 17.35
N TYR A 153 11.76 25.95 16.33
CA TYR A 153 12.49 24.70 16.30
C TYR A 153 12.73 24.21 14.87
N GLY A 154 13.97 23.84 14.58
CA GLY A 154 14.45 23.41 13.27
C GLY A 154 15.12 24.55 12.49
N GLU A 155 16.04 24.18 11.60
CA GLU A 155 16.80 25.08 10.74
C GLU A 155 16.84 24.52 9.31
N ILE A 156 16.42 25.30 8.32
CA ILE A 156 16.50 24.88 6.92
C ILE A 156 17.94 25.13 6.45
N SER A 157 18.64 24.06 6.05
CA SER A 157 20.09 24.13 5.81
C SER A 157 20.49 24.10 4.35
N THR A 158 19.80 23.31 3.53
CA THR A 158 20.14 23.12 2.13
C THR A 158 18.86 23.01 1.29
N ILE A 159 18.88 23.55 0.08
CA ILE A 159 17.85 23.37 -0.92
C ILE A 159 18.49 22.78 -2.18
N VAL A 160 17.96 21.66 -2.68
CA VAL A 160 18.44 20.96 -3.87
C VAL A 160 17.25 20.41 -4.65
N GLY A 161 17.22 20.59 -5.97
CA GLY A 161 16.17 20.01 -6.80
C GLY A 161 16.23 18.48 -6.85
N ARG A 162 15.07 17.84 -6.97
CA ARG A 162 14.93 16.37 -7.00
C ARG A 162 15.70 15.71 -8.16
N TYR A 163 15.99 16.43 -9.22
CA TYR A 163 16.82 15.93 -10.32
C TYR A 163 18.19 15.42 -9.83
N TYR A 164 18.74 16.05 -8.80
CA TYR A 164 19.99 15.67 -8.17
C TYR A 164 19.79 14.76 -6.96
N ALA A 165 18.80 15.07 -6.12
CA ALA A 165 18.62 14.37 -4.85
C ALA A 165 17.92 13.02 -4.99
N MET A 166 17.13 12.82 -6.05
CA MET A 166 16.18 11.72 -6.18
C MET A 166 16.31 11.00 -7.53
N ASP A 167 17.54 10.79 -8.00
CA ASP A 167 17.80 9.93 -9.16
C ASP A 167 17.41 8.48 -8.86
N ARG A 168 17.05 7.71 -9.90
CA ARG A 168 16.75 6.27 -9.83
C ARG A 168 17.33 5.49 -11.00
N ASP A 169 18.10 6.16 -11.87
CA ASP A 169 18.64 5.62 -13.11
C ASP A 169 20.17 5.36 -13.03
N LYS A 170 20.69 5.32 -11.78
CA LYS A 170 22.13 5.15 -11.49
C LYS A 170 23.02 6.25 -12.11
N ARG A 171 22.48 7.45 -12.18
CA ARG A 171 23.21 8.66 -12.56
C ARG A 171 23.95 9.22 -11.36
N TRP A 172 25.00 8.53 -10.95
CA TRP A 172 25.77 8.86 -9.74
C TRP A 172 26.34 10.27 -9.75
N GLU A 173 26.60 10.84 -10.94
CA GLU A 173 26.98 12.24 -11.09
C GLU A 173 25.93 13.22 -10.59
N ARG A 174 24.64 12.87 -10.65
CA ARG A 174 23.53 13.68 -10.10
C ARG A 174 23.48 13.56 -8.60
N ILE A 175 23.49 12.33 -8.08
CA ILE A 175 23.51 12.05 -6.65
C ILE A 175 24.70 12.71 -5.96
N ARG A 176 25.87 12.73 -6.62
CA ARG A 176 27.06 13.41 -6.12
C ARG A 176 26.81 14.89 -5.85
N VAL A 177 26.08 15.61 -6.71
CA VAL A 177 25.77 17.03 -6.52
C VAL A 177 25.02 17.25 -5.21
N CYS A 178 24.00 16.42 -4.92
CA CYS A 178 23.26 16.47 -3.65
C CYS A 178 24.16 16.05 -2.47
N TYR A 179 24.90 14.97 -2.60
CA TYR A 179 25.83 14.46 -1.58
C TYR A 179 26.86 15.52 -1.17
N ASP A 180 27.52 16.15 -2.16
CA ASP A 180 28.52 17.20 -1.91
C ASP A 180 27.91 18.44 -1.26
N ALA A 181 26.65 18.76 -1.56
CA ALA A 181 25.91 19.83 -0.90
C ALA A 181 25.63 19.51 0.57
N LEU A 182 25.09 18.32 0.85
CA LEU A 182 24.68 17.92 2.21
C LEU A 182 25.87 17.80 3.17
N ILE A 183 27.01 17.34 2.70
CA ILE A 183 28.20 17.08 3.54
C ILE A 183 29.22 18.20 3.42
N GLY A 184 29.55 18.60 2.19
CA GLY A 184 30.60 19.57 1.92
C GLY A 184 30.13 21.02 1.92
N GLY A 185 28.83 21.26 1.89
CA GLY A 185 28.28 22.60 1.69
C GLY A 185 28.63 23.20 0.33
N VAL A 186 28.70 22.33 -0.69
CA VAL A 186 29.01 22.75 -2.06
C VAL A 186 27.74 23.27 -2.74
N GLY A 187 27.69 24.56 -2.99
CA GLY A 187 26.55 25.23 -3.61
C GLY A 187 26.61 26.74 -3.48
N GLU A 188 25.59 27.42 -3.99
CA GLU A 188 25.45 28.85 -3.79
C GLU A 188 25.09 29.16 -2.33
N LYS A 189 25.91 29.96 -1.66
CA LYS A 189 25.68 30.35 -0.26
C LYS A 189 24.78 31.58 -0.20
N THR A 190 23.74 31.48 0.62
CA THR A 190 22.84 32.61 0.91
C THR A 190 22.24 32.44 2.31
N THR A 191 21.39 33.34 2.72
CA THR A 191 20.67 33.29 4.00
C THR A 191 19.20 32.96 3.79
N ILE A 192 18.53 32.48 4.82
CA ILE A 192 17.11 32.07 4.73
C ILE A 192 16.18 33.20 4.29
N ASP A 193 16.43 34.41 4.73
CA ASP A 193 15.70 35.63 4.37
C ASP A 193 15.80 35.99 2.87
N LYS A 194 16.88 35.56 2.19
CA LYS A 194 17.11 35.79 0.77
C LYS A 194 16.79 34.58 -0.10
N ALA A 195 16.55 33.41 0.49
CA ALA A 195 16.39 32.15 -0.23
C ALA A 195 15.29 32.20 -1.29
N ILE A 196 14.13 32.79 -0.96
CA ILE A 196 13.00 32.92 -1.90
C ILE A 196 13.36 33.79 -3.09
N ASP A 197 14.07 34.91 -2.89
CA ASP A 197 14.47 35.81 -3.97
C ASP A 197 15.52 35.15 -4.87
N VAL A 198 16.45 34.37 -4.28
CA VAL A 198 17.43 33.57 -5.05
C VAL A 198 16.70 32.56 -5.93
N ILE A 199 15.71 31.83 -5.41
CA ILE A 199 14.96 30.83 -6.18
C ILE A 199 14.14 31.52 -7.28
N LYS A 200 13.44 32.60 -7.00
CA LYS A 200 12.71 33.38 -8.01
C LYS A 200 13.63 33.89 -9.12
N GLY A 201 14.84 34.33 -8.77
CA GLY A 201 15.86 34.74 -9.74
C GLY A 201 16.35 33.59 -10.62
N ARG A 202 16.31 32.33 -10.13
CA ARG A 202 16.61 31.13 -10.91
C ARG A 202 15.45 30.75 -11.82
N TYR A 203 14.19 30.87 -11.36
CA TYR A 203 13.02 30.67 -12.22
C TYR A 203 13.04 31.58 -13.45
N ALA A 204 13.45 32.83 -13.28
CA ALA A 204 13.63 33.78 -14.38
C ALA A 204 14.69 33.33 -15.42
N LYS A 205 15.49 32.34 -15.09
CA LYS A 205 16.50 31.72 -15.95
C LYS A 205 16.16 30.28 -16.33
N ASP A 206 14.87 29.91 -16.23
CA ASP A 206 14.34 28.58 -16.52
C ASP A 206 14.90 27.44 -15.62
N GLU A 207 15.54 27.77 -14.51
CA GLU A 207 15.96 26.77 -13.50
C GLU A 207 14.81 26.60 -12.48
N THR A 208 13.91 25.64 -12.78
CA THR A 208 12.73 25.35 -11.98
C THR A 208 13.03 24.45 -10.79
N ASP A 209 12.05 24.20 -9.92
CA ASP A 209 12.20 23.43 -8.66
C ASP A 209 12.90 22.10 -8.84
N GLU A 210 12.52 21.33 -9.88
CA GLU A 210 13.12 20.02 -10.16
C GLU A 210 14.64 20.09 -10.37
N PHE A 211 15.09 21.17 -11.00
CA PHE A 211 16.47 21.34 -11.46
C PHE A 211 17.30 22.32 -10.62
N LEU A 212 16.77 22.78 -9.49
CA LEU A 212 17.50 23.70 -8.61
C LEU A 212 18.87 23.11 -8.23
N LYS A 213 19.93 23.77 -8.62
CA LYS A 213 21.28 23.50 -8.14
C LYS A 213 21.37 23.84 -6.66
N PRO A 214 22.29 23.20 -5.89
CA PRO A 214 22.33 23.37 -4.45
C PRO A 214 22.42 24.83 -4.00
N ILE A 215 21.59 25.18 -3.02
CA ILE A 215 21.61 26.44 -2.27
C ILE A 215 21.90 26.07 -0.82
N ILE A 216 22.96 26.67 -0.27
CA ILE A 216 23.42 26.41 1.10
C ILE A 216 23.00 27.59 1.97
N LEU A 217 22.11 27.34 2.92
CA LEU A 217 21.56 28.34 3.84
C LEU A 217 22.30 28.36 5.18
N SER A 218 22.89 27.22 5.57
CA SER A 218 23.61 27.07 6.83
C SER A 218 24.81 26.12 6.69
N ASP A 219 25.99 26.60 7.02
CA ASP A 219 27.18 25.75 7.13
C ASP A 219 27.14 24.85 8.39
N GLU A 220 26.44 25.28 9.44
CA GLU A 220 26.25 24.47 10.64
C GLU A 220 25.35 23.26 10.38
N GLY A 221 24.34 23.40 9.52
CA GLY A 221 23.42 22.33 9.17
C GLY A 221 23.95 21.30 8.18
N ARG A 222 25.25 21.32 7.81
CA ARG A 222 25.88 20.25 7.04
C ARG A 222 25.93 18.96 7.84
N THR A 223 25.87 17.83 7.16
CA THR A 223 25.99 16.52 7.81
C THR A 223 27.40 16.28 8.33
N LYS A 224 27.54 15.93 9.59
CA LYS A 224 28.81 15.74 10.31
C LYS A 224 28.90 14.35 10.95
N ASP A 225 30.06 14.04 11.49
CA ASP A 225 30.31 12.80 12.25
C ASP A 225 29.27 12.62 13.37
N GLY A 226 28.69 11.44 13.47
CA GLY A 226 27.73 11.09 14.51
C GLY A 226 26.28 11.55 14.28
N ASP A 227 25.99 12.24 13.18
CA ASP A 227 24.65 12.74 12.87
C ASP A 227 23.64 11.61 12.63
N THR A 228 22.36 11.89 12.92
CA THR A 228 21.23 11.03 12.61
C THR A 228 20.39 11.68 11.52
N LEU A 229 20.16 10.95 10.42
CA LEU A 229 19.40 11.42 9.26
C LEU A 229 18.14 10.60 9.08
N ILE A 230 16.99 11.26 8.95
CA ILE A 230 15.74 10.65 8.57
C ILE A 230 15.37 11.12 7.16
N PHE A 231 15.24 10.18 6.22
CA PHE A 231 14.66 10.43 4.92
C PHE A 231 13.14 10.20 5.01
N PHE A 232 12.35 11.25 4.82
CA PHE A 232 10.91 11.20 5.10
C PHE A 232 10.03 10.90 3.88
N ASP A 233 10.61 10.62 2.74
CA ASP A 233 9.87 10.12 1.58
C ASP A 233 9.45 8.66 1.83
N TYR A 234 8.18 8.33 1.62
CA TYR A 234 7.67 6.97 1.85
C TYR A 234 7.78 6.06 0.63
N ARG A 235 7.93 6.62 -0.58
CA ARG A 235 8.12 5.84 -1.80
C ARG A 235 9.60 5.54 -2.03
N ALA A 236 9.92 4.24 -2.14
CA ALA A 236 11.28 3.74 -2.10
C ALA A 236 12.13 4.03 -3.34
N ASP A 237 11.53 4.02 -4.54
CA ASP A 237 12.26 3.94 -5.82
C ASP A 237 13.32 5.04 -6.01
N ARG A 238 13.05 6.27 -5.58
CA ARG A 238 13.95 7.42 -5.70
C ARG A 238 14.79 7.71 -4.44
N MET A 239 14.52 6.98 -3.35
CA MET A 239 15.31 7.13 -2.11
C MET A 239 16.49 6.16 -2.04
N ARG A 240 16.48 5.09 -2.84
CA ARG A 240 17.51 4.05 -2.76
C ARG A 240 18.91 4.60 -2.96
N GLU A 241 19.15 5.38 -4.00
CA GLU A 241 20.49 5.84 -4.37
C GLU A 241 21.10 6.81 -3.35
N ILE A 242 20.36 7.86 -2.98
CA ILE A 242 20.88 8.84 -2.01
C ILE A 242 21.07 8.21 -0.63
N THR A 243 20.14 7.34 -0.17
CA THR A 243 20.28 6.70 1.14
C THR A 243 21.36 5.64 1.18
N GLU A 244 21.61 4.93 0.07
CA GLU A 244 22.75 4.01 -0.07
C GLU A 244 24.08 4.76 0.01
N CYS A 245 24.17 5.95 -0.59
CA CYS A 245 25.36 6.81 -0.48
C CYS A 245 25.54 7.42 0.91
N MET A 246 24.45 7.76 1.62
CA MET A 246 24.55 8.38 2.94
C MET A 246 24.73 7.35 4.05
N GLY A 247 24.10 6.18 3.95
CA GLY A 247 24.05 5.18 5.02
C GLY A 247 24.88 3.92 4.81
N MET A 248 25.45 3.75 3.63
CA MET A 248 26.28 2.58 3.25
C MET A 248 27.55 3.02 2.54
N GLU A 249 28.29 2.08 1.97
CA GLU A 249 29.60 2.38 1.34
C GLU A 249 29.53 2.88 -0.10
N ARG A 250 28.33 3.07 -0.67
CA ARG A 250 28.16 3.50 -2.08
C ARG A 250 28.75 4.89 -2.38
N TYR A 251 28.93 5.73 -1.36
CA TYR A 251 29.60 7.02 -1.53
C TYR A 251 31.01 6.91 -2.17
N LYS A 252 31.66 5.75 -2.04
CA LYS A 252 32.97 5.48 -2.66
C LYS A 252 32.92 5.57 -4.19
N ASP A 253 31.76 5.28 -4.79
CA ASP A 253 31.57 5.28 -6.24
C ASP A 253 31.21 6.68 -6.79
N LEU A 254 30.94 7.65 -5.92
CA LEU A 254 30.61 9.02 -6.33
C LEU A 254 31.78 9.82 -6.87
N ASN A 255 33.02 9.35 -6.69
CA ASN A 255 34.24 10.12 -7.02
C ASN A 255 34.24 11.53 -6.40
N SER A 256 33.66 11.67 -5.21
CA SER A 256 33.65 12.92 -4.45
C SER A 256 34.96 13.09 -3.69
N ASN A 257 35.48 14.33 -3.65
CA ASN A 257 36.61 14.70 -2.82
C ASN A 257 36.20 15.02 -1.37
N ILE A 258 34.91 14.97 -1.08
CA ILE A 258 34.37 15.26 0.26
C ILE A 258 34.52 14.02 1.14
N LYS A 259 35.09 14.21 2.32
CA LYS A 259 35.25 13.12 3.30
C LYS A 259 33.87 12.72 3.85
N HIS A 260 33.54 11.44 3.72
CA HIS A 260 32.31 10.88 4.29
C HIS A 260 32.35 10.95 5.81
N PRO A 261 31.30 11.49 6.46
CA PRO A 261 31.20 11.54 7.91
C PRO A 261 31.16 10.14 8.53
N LYS A 262 31.75 9.99 9.71
CA LYS A 262 31.79 8.73 10.44
C LYS A 262 30.60 8.58 11.38
N ASN A 263 30.23 7.35 11.68
CA ASN A 263 29.20 7.02 12.67
C ASN A 263 27.85 7.70 12.44
N MET A 264 27.49 7.98 11.19
CA MET A 264 26.16 8.44 10.86
C MET A 264 25.15 7.30 10.99
N GLN A 265 23.91 7.65 11.30
CA GLN A 265 22.77 6.74 11.18
C GLN A 265 21.80 7.30 10.16
N VAL A 266 21.47 6.49 9.16
CA VAL A 266 20.40 6.78 8.22
C VAL A 266 19.15 5.97 8.61
N ILE A 267 17.99 6.58 8.48
CA ILE A 267 16.68 5.99 8.78
C ILE A 267 15.76 6.37 7.62
N GLY A 268 15.06 5.40 7.05
CA GLY A 268 14.03 5.65 6.03
C GLY A 268 12.66 5.89 6.67
N MET A 269 11.78 6.59 5.97
CA MET A 269 10.36 6.63 6.35
C MET A 269 9.77 5.22 6.28
N THR A 270 10.08 4.52 5.19
CA THR A 270 9.75 3.11 4.95
C THR A 270 11.04 2.34 4.63
N GLN A 271 10.95 1.02 4.49
CA GLN A 271 12.08 0.22 4.03
C GLN A 271 12.27 0.41 2.52
N TYR A 272 13.36 1.04 2.10
CA TYR A 272 13.60 1.34 0.69
C TYR A 272 14.11 0.14 -0.12
N LYS A 273 14.77 -0.80 0.54
CA LYS A 273 15.26 -2.05 -0.06
C LYS A 273 15.46 -3.09 1.04
N ALA A 274 15.17 -4.36 0.74
CA ALA A 274 15.27 -5.44 1.73
C ALA A 274 16.70 -5.62 2.27
N GLU A 275 17.71 -5.38 1.42
CA GLU A 275 19.12 -5.55 1.77
C GLU A 275 19.71 -4.36 2.54
N PHE A 276 18.98 -3.24 2.69
CA PHE A 276 19.47 -2.10 3.46
C PHE A 276 19.45 -2.41 4.96
N THR A 277 20.55 -2.09 5.62
CA THR A 277 20.77 -2.41 7.03
C THR A 277 20.28 -1.34 8.00
N PHE A 278 19.93 -0.17 7.49
CA PHE A 278 19.40 0.91 8.33
C PHE A 278 17.89 0.76 8.59
N PRO A 279 17.42 1.22 9.77
CA PRO A 279 16.02 1.07 10.17
C PRO A 279 15.07 1.96 9.35
N ALA A 280 13.79 1.66 9.47
CA ALA A 280 12.69 2.47 8.94
C ALA A 280 11.74 2.87 10.07
N LEU A 281 11.12 4.07 9.96
CA LEU A 281 10.09 4.51 10.91
C LEU A 281 8.84 3.63 10.80
N PHE A 282 8.49 3.25 9.57
CA PHE A 282 7.39 2.34 9.24
C PHE A 282 7.93 1.12 8.48
N PRO A 283 8.53 0.15 9.18
CA PRO A 283 9.02 -1.06 8.54
C PRO A 283 7.88 -1.88 7.95
N PRO A 284 8.16 -2.80 7.00
CA PRO A 284 7.16 -3.73 6.49
C PRO A 284 6.51 -4.51 7.61
N GLU A 285 5.19 -4.67 7.54
CA GLU A 285 4.46 -5.51 8.48
C GLU A 285 4.46 -6.96 8.00
N SER A 286 4.76 -7.88 8.91
CA SER A 286 4.56 -9.30 8.66
C SER A 286 3.12 -9.66 9.03
N HIS A 287 2.39 -10.26 8.09
CA HIS A 287 1.02 -10.69 8.33
C HIS A 287 1.00 -12.14 8.82
N LYS A 288 1.28 -12.33 10.12
CA LYS A 288 1.19 -13.65 10.76
C LYS A 288 -0.25 -14.08 10.97
N ASN A 289 -0.45 -15.38 11.00
CA ASN A 289 -1.74 -16.01 11.28
C ASN A 289 -2.85 -15.53 10.32
N VAL A 290 -2.50 -15.33 9.02
CA VAL A 290 -3.51 -15.21 7.97
C VAL A 290 -4.31 -16.51 7.88
N LEU A 291 -5.48 -16.51 7.25
CA LEU A 291 -6.38 -17.67 7.22
C LEU A 291 -5.65 -18.96 6.80
N ALA A 292 -4.88 -18.92 5.72
CA ALA A 292 -4.14 -20.08 5.23
C ALA A 292 -3.09 -20.60 6.24
N GLU A 293 -2.34 -19.70 6.87
CA GLU A 293 -1.38 -20.08 7.93
C GLU A 293 -2.11 -20.63 9.16
N TRP A 294 -3.19 -19.99 9.57
CA TRP A 294 -3.95 -20.40 10.76
C TRP A 294 -4.62 -21.76 10.61
N LEU A 295 -5.18 -22.06 9.44
CA LEU A 295 -5.67 -23.41 9.12
C LEU A 295 -4.56 -24.43 9.21
N SER A 296 -3.38 -24.12 8.66
CA SER A 296 -2.19 -24.98 8.75
C SER A 296 -1.74 -25.23 10.19
N VAL A 297 -1.68 -24.16 11.02
CA VAL A 297 -1.34 -24.26 12.46
C VAL A 297 -2.32 -25.16 13.21
N ASN A 298 -3.60 -25.14 12.83
CA ASN A 298 -4.64 -26.00 13.41
C ASN A 298 -4.70 -27.40 12.75
N GLY A 299 -3.73 -27.76 11.92
CA GLY A 299 -3.65 -29.09 11.28
C GLY A 299 -4.70 -29.33 10.19
N LEU A 300 -5.38 -28.31 9.73
CA LEU A 300 -6.42 -28.41 8.71
C LEU A 300 -5.83 -28.30 7.30
N THR A 301 -6.29 -29.16 6.42
CA THR A 301 -5.91 -29.15 5.00
C THR A 301 -6.75 -28.15 4.23
N GLN A 302 -6.20 -27.56 3.18
CA GLN A 302 -6.85 -26.53 2.38
C GLN A 302 -6.44 -26.60 0.91
N PHE A 303 -7.32 -26.12 0.05
CA PHE A 303 -7.08 -26.09 -1.39
C PHE A 303 -7.43 -24.74 -1.98
N HIS A 304 -6.51 -24.18 -2.78
CA HIS A 304 -6.64 -22.88 -3.44
C HIS A 304 -6.55 -23.05 -4.96
N CYS A 305 -7.53 -22.54 -5.69
CA CYS A 305 -7.61 -22.68 -7.15
C CYS A 305 -7.97 -21.37 -7.83
N ALA A 306 -7.27 -21.02 -8.88
CA ALA A 306 -7.66 -19.96 -9.80
C ALA A 306 -7.01 -20.15 -11.16
N GLU A 307 -7.52 -19.44 -12.16
CA GLU A 307 -6.83 -19.33 -13.44
C GLU A 307 -5.66 -18.33 -13.38
N THR A 308 -4.78 -18.35 -14.39
CA THR A 308 -3.48 -17.64 -14.43
C THR A 308 -3.58 -16.20 -13.94
N GLU A 309 -4.56 -15.43 -14.41
CA GLU A 309 -4.71 -13.99 -14.07
C GLU A 309 -4.97 -13.73 -12.57
N LYS A 310 -5.52 -14.70 -11.87
CA LYS A 310 -5.91 -14.58 -10.46
C LYS A 310 -5.21 -15.57 -9.52
N TYR A 311 -4.25 -16.35 -10.04
CA TYR A 311 -3.55 -17.34 -9.23
C TYR A 311 -2.72 -16.73 -8.11
N ALA A 312 -1.97 -15.65 -8.39
CA ALA A 312 -1.22 -14.94 -7.37
C ALA A 312 -2.12 -14.36 -6.26
N HIS A 313 -3.36 -13.98 -6.60
CA HIS A 313 -4.31 -13.42 -5.65
C HIS A 313 -4.79 -14.43 -4.62
N VAL A 314 -5.10 -15.67 -5.04
CA VAL A 314 -5.53 -16.75 -4.12
C VAL A 314 -4.36 -17.46 -3.44
N THR A 315 -3.12 -17.15 -3.77
CA THR A 315 -1.90 -17.74 -3.19
C THR A 315 -1.08 -16.68 -2.47
N PHE A 316 -0.24 -15.93 -3.15
CA PHE A 316 0.67 -14.95 -2.56
C PHE A 316 -0.04 -13.88 -1.73
N PHE A 317 -1.02 -13.16 -2.32
CA PHE A 317 -1.69 -12.06 -1.61
C PHE A 317 -2.60 -12.57 -0.49
N PHE A 318 -3.39 -13.59 -0.74
CA PHE A 318 -4.24 -14.22 0.29
C PHE A 318 -3.42 -14.76 1.46
N ASN A 319 -2.20 -15.24 1.19
CA ASN A 319 -1.26 -15.77 2.18
C ASN A 319 -0.43 -14.66 2.87
N GLY A 320 -0.86 -13.40 2.79
CA GLY A 320 -0.17 -12.31 3.48
C GLY A 320 1.17 -11.90 2.88
N GLY A 321 1.38 -12.13 1.57
CA GLY A 321 2.64 -11.85 0.88
C GLY A 321 3.68 -12.97 1.03
N VAL A 322 3.26 -14.18 1.41
CA VAL A 322 4.13 -15.35 1.54
C VAL A 322 4.02 -16.21 0.29
N GLU A 323 5.11 -16.33 -0.48
CA GLU A 323 5.14 -17.13 -1.71
C GLU A 323 5.08 -18.63 -1.44
N LYS A 324 5.79 -19.09 -0.40
CA LYS A 324 5.85 -20.50 -0.03
C LYS A 324 4.49 -20.99 0.49
N GLN A 325 4.07 -22.17 0.03
CA GLN A 325 2.90 -22.88 0.57
C GLN A 325 3.06 -23.12 2.08
N PHE A 326 1.99 -22.89 2.82
CA PHE A 326 1.90 -23.37 4.21
C PHE A 326 1.77 -24.89 4.24
N ALA A 327 2.09 -25.49 5.37
CA ALA A 327 1.85 -26.92 5.54
C ALA A 327 0.35 -27.22 5.34
N ASN A 328 0.05 -28.36 4.71
CA ASN A 328 -1.32 -28.78 4.39
C ASN A 328 -2.10 -27.86 3.41
N GLU A 329 -1.42 -26.98 2.68
CA GLU A 329 -1.98 -26.19 1.61
C GLU A 329 -1.71 -26.85 0.25
N GLU A 330 -2.75 -27.07 -0.55
CA GLU A 330 -2.65 -27.52 -1.93
C GLU A 330 -3.11 -26.41 -2.86
N ARG A 331 -2.44 -26.27 -3.99
CA ARG A 331 -2.71 -25.22 -5.00
C ARG A 331 -2.97 -25.83 -6.36
N CYS A 332 -3.90 -25.23 -7.11
CA CYS A 332 -4.17 -25.61 -8.50
C CYS A 332 -4.21 -24.36 -9.38
N LEU A 333 -3.34 -24.33 -10.38
CA LEU A 333 -3.33 -23.34 -11.44
C LEU A 333 -4.06 -23.87 -12.65
N VAL A 334 -5.08 -23.16 -13.11
CA VAL A 334 -5.76 -23.38 -14.39
C VAL A 334 -5.25 -22.33 -15.36
N VAL A 335 -4.87 -22.74 -16.59
CA VAL A 335 -4.32 -21.80 -17.57
C VAL A 335 -5.45 -20.93 -18.13
N SER A 336 -5.27 -19.61 -18.13
CA SER A 336 -6.18 -18.67 -18.78
C SER A 336 -6.14 -18.79 -20.31
N PRO A 337 -7.21 -18.43 -21.03
CA PRO A 337 -7.23 -18.47 -22.51
C PRO A 337 -6.13 -17.59 -23.11
N LYS A 338 -5.51 -18.07 -24.18
CA LYS A 338 -4.48 -17.31 -24.92
C LYS A 338 -5.11 -16.44 -26.01
N VAL A 339 -5.82 -15.41 -25.59
CA VAL A 339 -6.46 -14.41 -26.47
C VAL A 339 -5.83 -13.03 -26.27
N ALA A 340 -5.98 -12.14 -27.24
CA ALA A 340 -5.43 -10.78 -27.16
C ALA A 340 -6.11 -9.97 -26.06
N THR A 341 -7.42 -10.08 -25.96
CA THR A 341 -8.25 -9.45 -24.90
C THR A 341 -9.37 -10.42 -24.51
N TYR A 342 -9.79 -10.40 -23.27
CA TYR A 342 -10.72 -11.41 -22.73
C TYR A 342 -12.18 -11.23 -23.15
N ASP A 343 -12.55 -10.13 -23.78
CA ASP A 343 -13.84 -9.97 -24.46
C ASP A 343 -14.03 -10.92 -25.65
N LEU A 344 -12.93 -11.46 -26.17
CA LEU A 344 -12.96 -12.50 -27.23
C LEU A 344 -13.35 -13.87 -26.69
N GLU A 345 -13.12 -14.14 -25.42
CA GLU A 345 -13.48 -15.39 -24.72
C GLU A 345 -14.00 -15.09 -23.30
N PRO A 346 -15.21 -14.49 -23.17
CA PRO A 346 -15.72 -13.97 -21.89
C PRO A 346 -15.83 -14.98 -20.74
N PRO A 347 -16.13 -16.30 -20.98
CA PRO A 347 -16.15 -17.28 -19.90
C PRO A 347 -14.76 -17.56 -19.31
N MET A 348 -13.69 -17.19 -20.02
CA MET A 348 -12.32 -17.51 -19.66
C MET A 348 -12.20 -19.00 -19.25
N SER A 349 -11.56 -19.29 -18.12
CA SER A 349 -11.40 -20.66 -17.63
C SER A 349 -12.33 -21.02 -16.47
N SER A 350 -13.46 -20.33 -16.29
CA SER A 350 -14.37 -20.53 -15.17
C SER A 350 -14.85 -21.97 -15.02
N ALA A 351 -15.20 -22.63 -16.13
CA ALA A 351 -15.68 -24.02 -16.13
C ALA A 351 -14.60 -24.97 -15.59
N ALA A 352 -13.35 -24.80 -16.03
CA ALA A 352 -12.23 -25.64 -15.60
C ALA A 352 -11.86 -25.38 -14.12
N VAL A 353 -11.93 -24.14 -13.65
CA VAL A 353 -11.74 -23.82 -12.22
C VAL A 353 -12.85 -24.51 -11.40
N ALA A 354 -14.10 -24.42 -11.81
CA ALA A 354 -15.21 -25.10 -11.15
C ALA A 354 -15.01 -26.63 -11.12
N ASP A 355 -14.55 -27.25 -12.20
CA ASP A 355 -14.26 -28.70 -12.25
C ASP A 355 -13.24 -29.09 -11.18
N LYS A 356 -12.15 -28.34 -11.03
CA LYS A 356 -11.11 -28.58 -10.03
C LYS A 356 -11.62 -28.43 -8.59
N VAL A 357 -12.44 -27.45 -8.33
CA VAL A 357 -13.09 -27.25 -7.02
C VAL A 357 -14.06 -28.41 -6.72
N ILE A 358 -14.93 -28.78 -7.66
CA ILE A 358 -15.92 -29.86 -7.50
C ILE A 358 -15.20 -31.20 -7.24
N GLU A 359 -14.11 -31.47 -7.93
CA GLU A 359 -13.25 -32.65 -7.68
C GLU A 359 -12.83 -32.74 -6.19
N GLN A 360 -12.34 -31.63 -5.62
CA GLN A 360 -11.93 -31.57 -4.22
C GLN A 360 -13.11 -31.72 -3.24
N LEU A 361 -14.25 -31.12 -3.55
CA LEU A 361 -15.47 -31.28 -2.74
C LEU A 361 -15.93 -32.75 -2.68
N HIS A 362 -15.89 -33.46 -3.79
CA HIS A 362 -16.22 -34.89 -3.84
C HIS A 362 -15.24 -35.75 -3.05
N MET A 363 -13.97 -35.40 -3.03
CA MET A 363 -12.96 -36.11 -2.26
C MET A 363 -13.13 -35.92 -0.75
N LYS A 364 -13.81 -34.85 -0.30
CA LYS A 364 -13.97 -34.47 1.12
C LYS A 364 -12.64 -34.42 1.91
N LYS A 365 -11.54 -34.11 1.19
CA LYS A 365 -10.19 -34.07 1.75
C LYS A 365 -9.92 -32.80 2.54
N HIS A 366 -10.41 -31.67 2.03
CA HIS A 366 -10.10 -30.35 2.51
C HIS A 366 -11.34 -29.71 3.18
N PRO A 367 -11.29 -29.40 4.50
CA PRO A 367 -12.36 -28.67 5.15
C PRO A 367 -12.50 -27.22 4.66
N PHE A 368 -11.46 -26.65 4.02
CA PHE A 368 -11.49 -25.36 3.39
C PHE A 368 -11.04 -25.45 1.93
N VAL A 369 -11.91 -24.99 1.03
CA VAL A 369 -11.64 -24.94 -0.43
C VAL A 369 -11.98 -23.54 -0.90
N MET A 370 -11.05 -22.87 -1.58
CA MET A 370 -11.30 -21.55 -2.17
C MET A 370 -10.93 -21.50 -3.64
N CYS A 371 -11.62 -20.66 -4.38
CA CYS A 371 -11.26 -20.30 -5.74
C CYS A 371 -11.58 -18.84 -6.02
N ASN A 372 -11.02 -18.34 -7.11
CA ASN A 372 -11.38 -17.05 -7.71
C ASN A 372 -11.86 -17.26 -9.14
N PHE A 373 -12.90 -16.53 -9.53
CA PHE A 373 -13.37 -16.43 -10.89
C PHE A 373 -12.98 -15.08 -11.49
N ALA A 374 -12.08 -15.10 -12.46
CA ALA A 374 -11.52 -13.93 -13.11
C ALA A 374 -12.45 -13.16 -14.06
N PRO A 375 -13.44 -13.78 -14.75
CA PRO A 375 -14.12 -13.14 -15.87
C PRO A 375 -14.80 -11.81 -15.57
N PRO A 376 -15.56 -11.60 -14.48
CA PRO A 376 -16.24 -10.33 -14.25
C PRO A 376 -15.27 -9.14 -14.20
N ASP A 377 -14.09 -9.34 -13.61
CA ASP A 377 -13.06 -8.31 -13.54
C ASP A 377 -12.28 -8.16 -14.84
N MET A 378 -11.71 -9.26 -15.33
CA MET A 378 -10.83 -9.22 -16.52
C MET A 378 -11.56 -8.78 -17.78
N VAL A 379 -12.78 -9.24 -18.00
CA VAL A 379 -13.62 -8.81 -19.14
C VAL A 379 -14.16 -7.39 -18.88
N GLY A 380 -14.47 -7.05 -17.63
CA GLY A 380 -14.88 -5.70 -17.25
C GLY A 380 -13.86 -4.63 -17.65
N HIS A 381 -12.58 -4.92 -17.51
CA HIS A 381 -11.48 -4.03 -17.94
C HIS A 381 -11.44 -3.73 -19.44
N THR A 382 -12.05 -4.57 -20.28
CA THR A 382 -12.12 -4.32 -21.73
C THR A 382 -13.15 -3.24 -22.11
N GLY A 383 -14.08 -2.93 -21.23
CA GLY A 383 -15.17 -1.99 -21.48
C GLY A 383 -16.17 -2.48 -22.53
N VAL A 384 -16.15 -3.78 -22.90
CA VAL A 384 -17.09 -4.40 -23.84
C VAL A 384 -18.28 -4.94 -23.07
N TYR A 385 -19.38 -4.21 -23.08
CA TYR A 385 -20.55 -4.47 -22.24
C TYR A 385 -21.16 -5.86 -22.41
N GLU A 386 -21.41 -6.28 -23.64
CA GLU A 386 -22.03 -7.60 -23.94
C GLU A 386 -21.10 -8.76 -23.55
N ALA A 387 -19.80 -8.56 -23.66
CA ALA A 387 -18.82 -9.53 -23.19
C ALA A 387 -18.81 -9.62 -21.66
N ALA A 388 -18.90 -8.48 -20.96
CA ALA A 388 -19.00 -8.45 -19.51
C ALA A 388 -20.27 -9.15 -19.00
N VAL A 389 -21.42 -8.96 -19.65
CA VAL A 389 -22.67 -9.70 -19.36
C VAL A 389 -22.44 -11.22 -19.45
N LYS A 390 -21.86 -11.69 -20.58
CA LYS A 390 -21.55 -13.10 -20.75
C LYS A 390 -20.56 -13.65 -19.73
N ALA A 391 -19.57 -12.85 -19.35
CA ALA A 391 -18.59 -13.20 -18.33
C ALA A 391 -19.26 -13.41 -16.95
N VAL A 392 -20.19 -12.53 -16.57
CA VAL A 392 -20.96 -12.64 -15.33
C VAL A 392 -21.87 -13.88 -15.37
N GLU A 393 -22.57 -14.12 -16.47
CA GLU A 393 -23.42 -15.32 -16.65
C GLU A 393 -22.63 -16.62 -16.55
N ALA A 394 -21.46 -16.68 -17.18
CA ALA A 394 -20.56 -17.85 -17.09
C ALA A 394 -20.07 -18.10 -15.67
N THR A 395 -19.79 -17.02 -14.94
CA THR A 395 -19.40 -17.09 -13.54
C THR A 395 -20.55 -17.62 -12.67
N ASP A 396 -21.77 -17.14 -12.88
CA ASP A 396 -22.96 -17.64 -12.15
C ASP A 396 -23.21 -19.14 -12.38
N ILE A 397 -23.05 -19.60 -13.63
CA ILE A 397 -23.13 -21.03 -13.97
C ILE A 397 -22.07 -21.84 -13.21
N ALA A 398 -20.84 -21.36 -13.17
CA ALA A 398 -19.73 -22.01 -12.44
C ALA A 398 -20.00 -22.07 -10.93
N ILE A 399 -20.48 -20.97 -10.34
CA ILE A 399 -20.91 -20.91 -8.92
C ILE A 399 -22.04 -21.90 -8.67
N GLY A 400 -23.03 -22.00 -9.56
CA GLY A 400 -24.15 -22.93 -9.44
C GLY A 400 -23.70 -24.40 -9.40
N ARG A 401 -22.76 -24.78 -10.26
CA ARG A 401 -22.16 -26.12 -10.26
C ARG A 401 -21.44 -26.43 -8.94
N ILE A 402 -20.68 -25.48 -8.41
CA ILE A 402 -20.03 -25.63 -7.11
C ILE A 402 -21.09 -25.71 -5.99
N TYR A 403 -22.12 -24.89 -6.02
CA TYR A 403 -23.20 -24.89 -5.03
C TYR A 403 -23.89 -26.26 -4.95
N GLU A 404 -24.22 -26.87 -6.11
CA GLU A 404 -24.77 -28.22 -6.14
C GLU A 404 -23.83 -29.28 -5.55
N ALA A 405 -22.52 -29.15 -5.81
CA ALA A 405 -21.52 -30.03 -5.20
C ALA A 405 -21.38 -29.80 -3.70
N CYS A 406 -21.46 -28.55 -3.22
CA CYS A 406 -21.47 -28.24 -1.79
C CYS A 406 -22.66 -28.90 -1.07
N LYS A 407 -23.87 -28.78 -1.62
CA LYS A 407 -25.09 -29.42 -1.05
C LYS A 407 -24.95 -30.94 -0.94
N LYS A 408 -24.35 -31.58 -1.94
CA LYS A 408 -24.16 -33.04 -1.98
C LYS A 408 -23.07 -33.55 -1.02
N ASN A 409 -22.15 -32.69 -0.62
CA ASN A 409 -20.96 -33.08 0.13
C ASN A 409 -20.85 -32.43 1.52
N ASP A 410 -21.92 -31.77 1.98
CA ASP A 410 -22.03 -31.10 3.28
C ASP A 410 -21.04 -29.93 3.46
N TYR A 411 -20.78 -29.19 2.39
CA TYR A 411 -20.04 -27.94 2.43
C TYR A 411 -20.98 -26.74 2.46
N ILE A 412 -20.55 -25.70 3.14
CA ILE A 412 -21.21 -24.37 3.10
C ILE A 412 -20.47 -23.53 2.06
N LEU A 413 -21.21 -23.03 1.06
CA LEU A 413 -20.67 -22.10 0.09
C LEU A 413 -20.79 -20.67 0.60
N MET A 414 -19.69 -19.92 0.55
CA MET A 414 -19.65 -18.48 0.74
C MET A 414 -19.13 -17.83 -0.54
N VAL A 415 -19.78 -16.76 -0.98
CA VAL A 415 -19.38 -16.00 -2.17
C VAL A 415 -19.23 -14.54 -1.81
N THR A 416 -18.11 -13.94 -2.22
CA THR A 416 -17.87 -12.50 -2.14
C THR A 416 -17.09 -12.02 -3.38
N ALA A 417 -16.82 -10.73 -3.48
CA ALA A 417 -15.91 -10.16 -4.44
C ALA A 417 -14.82 -9.36 -3.71
N ASP A 418 -13.66 -9.27 -4.34
CA ASP A 418 -12.50 -8.56 -3.80
C ASP A 418 -12.55 -7.03 -4.05
N HIS A 419 -13.32 -6.58 -5.03
CA HIS A 419 -13.64 -5.19 -5.37
C HIS A 419 -14.78 -5.13 -6.40
N GLY A 420 -15.30 -3.94 -6.67
CA GLY A 420 -16.27 -3.69 -7.74
C GLY A 420 -15.58 -3.43 -9.09
N ASN A 421 -16.25 -3.78 -10.20
CA ASN A 421 -15.84 -3.50 -11.58
C ASN A 421 -17.06 -3.57 -12.54
N ALA A 422 -17.56 -4.78 -12.84
CA ALA A 422 -18.56 -5.04 -13.88
C ALA A 422 -19.94 -4.43 -13.62
N GLU A 423 -20.25 -4.01 -12.40
CA GLU A 423 -21.47 -3.29 -12.10
C GLU A 423 -21.48 -1.86 -12.67
N LYS A 424 -20.33 -1.34 -13.09
CA LYS A 424 -20.21 -0.01 -13.70
C LYS A 424 -19.36 -0.06 -14.96
N MET A 425 -20.02 -0.20 -16.11
CA MET A 425 -19.37 -0.33 -17.43
C MET A 425 -19.36 0.96 -18.25
N MET A 426 -20.01 2.02 -17.75
CA MET A 426 -20.10 3.31 -18.43
C MET A 426 -19.89 4.46 -17.44
N ALA A 427 -19.09 5.43 -17.84
CA ALA A 427 -18.87 6.67 -17.10
C ALA A 427 -20.05 7.64 -17.28
N PRO A 428 -20.19 8.68 -16.42
CA PRO A 428 -21.28 9.66 -16.53
C PRO A 428 -21.34 10.42 -17.85
N ASP A 429 -20.23 10.56 -18.56
CA ASP A 429 -20.12 11.19 -19.87
C ASP A 429 -20.48 10.25 -21.05
N GLY A 430 -20.87 9.00 -20.76
CA GLY A 430 -21.21 7.98 -21.76
C GLY A 430 -20.01 7.22 -22.32
N SER A 431 -18.78 7.54 -21.90
CA SER A 431 -17.59 6.76 -22.29
C SER A 431 -17.53 5.42 -21.57
N LYS A 432 -16.70 4.50 -22.09
CA LYS A 432 -16.48 3.20 -21.44
C LYS A 432 -15.80 3.41 -20.09
N HIS A 433 -16.30 2.72 -19.07
CA HIS A 433 -15.67 2.62 -17.77
C HIS A 433 -14.95 1.27 -17.67
N THR A 434 -13.64 1.30 -17.48
CA THR A 434 -12.75 0.13 -17.46
C THR A 434 -11.99 -0.04 -16.15
N ALA A 435 -12.22 0.86 -15.20
CA ALA A 435 -11.58 0.85 -13.90
C ALA A 435 -12.43 0.14 -12.83
N HIS A 436 -11.82 -0.18 -11.69
CA HIS A 436 -12.55 -0.64 -10.52
C HIS A 436 -13.45 0.47 -9.95
N THR A 437 -14.29 0.12 -8.99
CA THR A 437 -15.23 1.03 -8.35
C THR A 437 -15.06 1.05 -6.83
N CYS A 438 -15.71 2.03 -6.19
CA CYS A 438 -15.84 2.11 -4.74
C CYS A 438 -17.19 1.53 -4.25
N ASN A 439 -17.85 0.72 -5.07
CA ASN A 439 -19.14 0.12 -4.66
C ASN A 439 -18.92 -0.99 -3.65
N LEU A 440 -19.96 -1.24 -2.84
CA LEU A 440 -20.02 -2.39 -1.96
C LEU A 440 -20.03 -3.69 -2.76
N VAL A 441 -19.50 -4.75 -2.17
CA VAL A 441 -19.53 -6.09 -2.75
C VAL A 441 -20.42 -7.00 -1.91
N PRO A 442 -21.10 -8.01 -2.50
CA PRO A 442 -21.90 -8.94 -1.74
C PRO A 442 -21.02 -9.90 -0.93
N PHE A 443 -21.52 -10.32 0.22
CA PHE A 443 -20.99 -11.49 0.93
C PHE A 443 -22.15 -12.39 1.28
N THR A 444 -22.16 -13.63 0.78
CA THR A 444 -23.25 -14.59 0.92
C THR A 444 -22.84 -15.82 1.71
N CYS A 445 -23.80 -16.49 2.31
CA CYS A 445 -23.61 -17.78 3.00
C CYS A 445 -24.77 -18.70 2.66
N SER A 446 -24.51 -19.88 2.10
CA SER A 446 -25.54 -20.83 1.67
C SER A 446 -26.18 -21.62 2.79
N SER A 447 -25.78 -21.42 4.04
CA SER A 447 -26.33 -22.13 5.19
C SER A 447 -27.34 -21.28 5.93
N MET A 448 -28.55 -21.83 6.14
CA MET A 448 -29.58 -21.22 6.97
C MET A 448 -29.29 -21.35 8.48
N LYS A 449 -28.34 -22.17 8.88
CA LYS A 449 -27.88 -22.27 10.27
C LYS A 449 -27.21 -20.98 10.75
N TYR A 450 -26.68 -20.17 9.83
CA TYR A 450 -25.99 -18.93 10.12
C TYR A 450 -26.75 -17.77 9.46
N LYS A 451 -26.88 -16.65 10.19
CA LYS A 451 -27.55 -15.46 9.68
C LYS A 451 -26.62 -14.26 9.81
N PHE A 452 -26.50 -13.47 8.74
CA PHE A 452 -25.74 -12.22 8.80
C PHE A 452 -26.35 -11.25 9.83
N MET A 453 -25.47 -10.55 10.54
CA MET A 453 -25.83 -9.42 11.39
C MET A 453 -26.19 -8.21 10.51
N ASP A 454 -27.07 -7.34 11.01
CA ASP A 454 -27.43 -6.11 10.26
C ASP A 454 -26.30 -5.09 10.23
N LYS A 455 -25.47 -5.02 11.26
CA LYS A 455 -24.36 -4.08 11.41
C LYS A 455 -23.34 -4.52 12.45
N LEU A 456 -22.12 -4.01 12.38
CA LEU A 456 -21.16 -4.02 13.47
C LEU A 456 -21.36 -2.80 14.39
N PRO A 457 -21.02 -2.89 15.69
CA PRO A 457 -21.23 -1.79 16.63
C PRO A 457 -20.39 -0.56 16.34
N ASP A 458 -19.12 -0.75 15.90
CA ASP A 458 -18.12 0.32 15.88
C ASP A 458 -17.63 0.73 14.49
N ARG A 459 -17.99 -0.03 13.45
CA ARG A 459 -17.54 0.22 12.07
C ARG A 459 -18.42 -0.49 11.04
N GLU A 460 -18.22 -0.16 9.78
CA GLU A 460 -18.82 -0.86 8.67
C GLU A 460 -18.17 -2.24 8.44
N MET A 461 -18.98 -3.18 7.92
CA MET A 461 -18.49 -4.50 7.53
C MET A 461 -17.62 -4.40 6.28
N ALA A 462 -16.52 -5.13 6.23
CA ALA A 462 -15.51 -5.03 5.18
C ALA A 462 -14.87 -6.39 4.86
N LEU A 463 -14.03 -6.42 3.83
CA LEU A 463 -13.32 -7.63 3.40
C LEU A 463 -12.51 -8.31 4.51
N CYS A 464 -12.00 -7.54 5.46
CA CYS A 464 -11.26 -8.08 6.62
C CYS A 464 -12.11 -8.97 7.55
N ASP A 465 -13.42 -8.97 7.38
CA ASP A 465 -14.37 -9.77 8.19
C ASP A 465 -14.65 -11.15 7.57
N VAL A 466 -14.21 -11.39 6.35
CA VAL A 466 -14.47 -12.65 5.64
C VAL A 466 -13.79 -13.82 6.32
N ALA A 467 -12.47 -13.77 6.56
CA ALA A 467 -11.74 -14.85 7.22
C ALA A 467 -12.27 -15.14 8.64
N PRO A 468 -12.54 -14.14 9.51
CA PRO A 468 -13.19 -14.37 10.79
C PRO A 468 -14.55 -15.07 10.68
N THR A 469 -15.35 -14.71 9.68
CA THR A 469 -16.66 -15.35 9.42
C THR A 469 -16.48 -16.82 9.01
N VAL A 470 -15.53 -17.09 8.11
CA VAL A 470 -15.19 -18.46 7.70
C VAL A 470 -14.76 -19.30 8.91
N LEU A 471 -13.83 -18.81 9.72
CA LEU A 471 -13.33 -19.53 10.91
C LEU A 471 -14.47 -19.80 11.91
N LYS A 472 -15.37 -18.85 12.13
CA LYS A 472 -16.55 -19.06 13.00
C LYS A 472 -17.44 -20.20 12.49
N VAL A 473 -17.72 -20.22 11.19
CA VAL A 473 -18.56 -21.26 10.57
C VAL A 473 -17.85 -22.62 10.61
N MET A 474 -16.53 -22.64 10.49
CA MET A 474 -15.71 -23.87 10.63
C MET A 474 -15.57 -24.34 12.08
N GLY A 475 -15.96 -23.54 13.07
CA GLY A 475 -15.75 -23.85 14.49
C GLY A 475 -14.27 -23.75 14.92
N VAL A 476 -13.46 -23.00 14.19
CA VAL A 476 -12.03 -22.78 14.48
C VAL A 476 -11.88 -21.46 15.24
N PRO A 477 -11.14 -21.43 16.37
CA PRO A 477 -10.94 -20.19 17.13
C PRO A 477 -10.19 -19.15 16.30
N LEU A 478 -10.49 -17.86 16.52
CA LEU A 478 -9.82 -16.73 15.85
C LEU A 478 -8.45 -16.51 16.47
N PRO A 479 -7.40 -16.27 15.64
CA PRO A 479 -6.11 -15.84 16.16
C PRO A 479 -6.19 -14.37 16.63
N SER A 480 -5.37 -14.00 17.59
CA SER A 480 -5.34 -12.63 18.16
C SER A 480 -4.98 -11.54 17.15
N GLU A 481 -4.28 -11.91 16.07
CA GLU A 481 -3.86 -11.02 15.00
C GLU A 481 -5.01 -10.62 14.06
N MET A 482 -6.08 -11.40 13.99
CA MET A 482 -7.27 -11.05 13.22
C MET A 482 -8.13 -10.06 14.02
N THR A 483 -8.18 -8.81 13.55
CA THR A 483 -9.00 -7.74 14.14
C THR A 483 -10.38 -7.61 13.47
N GLY A 484 -10.59 -8.33 12.36
CA GLY A 484 -11.89 -8.50 11.73
C GLY A 484 -12.86 -9.25 12.66
N GLN A 485 -14.15 -9.14 12.40
CA GLN A 485 -15.18 -9.76 13.21
C GLN A 485 -16.01 -10.74 12.39
N PRO A 486 -16.45 -11.88 12.97
CA PRO A 486 -17.40 -12.74 12.30
C PRO A 486 -18.73 -12.01 12.06
N LEU A 487 -19.21 -12.02 10.82
CA LEU A 487 -20.42 -11.31 10.42
C LEU A 487 -21.73 -12.10 10.57
N VAL A 488 -21.63 -13.37 11.01
CA VAL A 488 -22.79 -14.25 11.15
C VAL A 488 -22.98 -14.71 12.59
N ASN A 489 -24.23 -14.93 12.99
CA ASN A 489 -24.58 -15.61 14.21
C ASN A 489 -25.35 -16.93 13.88
N GLU A 490 -25.30 -17.90 14.78
CA GLU A 490 -26.17 -19.06 14.66
C GLU A 490 -27.65 -18.61 14.76
N ALA A 491 -28.46 -19.09 13.80
CA ALA A 491 -29.89 -18.73 13.69
C ALA A 491 -30.73 -19.37 14.77
#